data_fd75bb604ca377e4afaa9e104710bf68
#
_entry.id   fd75bb604ca377e4afaa9e104710bf68
#
_cell.length_a   1.000
_cell.length_b   1.000
_cell.length_c   1.000
_cell.angle_alpha   90.00
_cell.angle_beta   90.00
_cell.angle_gamma   90.00
#
_symmetry.space_group_name_H-M   'P 1'
#
loop_
_entity.id
_entity.type
_entity.pdbx_description
1 polymer ?
#
loop_
_entity_poly.entity_id
_entity_poly.type
_entity_poly.pdbx_seq_one_letter_code
_entity_poly.pdbx_strand_id
1 'polypeptide(L)'
;MFAAPYPVNLDLWGRRVLVVGGGGAAARKVAGLLRAGAVVTVVAPDAVPEIAEDPDVRWHAREYRRGEVASYRLAVVATDDPTVNAQVARDGDGANVFVNAADDPAHCSFILPAVVRRGDLLLTVSTNGRSPAFARWTRRRLESLFTPGHGDVVDVLSGIRDEVREAHG
;
A
#
# COMPACT_ATOMS: atom_id res chain seq x y z
N MET A 1 1.32 11.57 -15.81
CA MET A 1 1.40 10.17 -16.36
C MET A 1 2.83 9.68 -16.18
N PHE A 2 3.03 8.53 -15.56
CA PHE A 2 4.36 7.94 -15.40
C PHE A 2 4.92 7.52 -16.76
N ALA A 3 6.18 7.84 -17.05
CA ALA A 3 6.79 7.46 -18.33
C ALA A 3 6.98 5.93 -18.42
N ALA A 4 7.64 5.33 -17.44
CA ALA A 4 7.81 3.89 -17.28
C ALA A 4 7.94 3.58 -15.78
N PRO A 5 6.90 3.07 -15.11
CA PRO A 5 6.97 2.78 -13.68
C PRO A 5 7.96 1.64 -13.41
N TYR A 6 8.79 1.80 -12.40
CA TYR A 6 9.69 0.76 -11.96
C TYR A 6 9.00 -0.13 -10.92
N PRO A 7 8.84 -1.45 -11.17
CA PRO A 7 8.16 -2.34 -10.25
C PRO A 7 9.06 -2.72 -9.07
N VAL A 8 8.52 -2.57 -7.87
CA VAL A 8 9.20 -2.93 -6.62
C VAL A 8 8.21 -3.55 -5.63
N ASN A 9 8.71 -4.42 -4.76
CA ASN A 9 8.05 -4.82 -3.53
C ASN A 9 8.69 -4.05 -2.38
N LEU A 10 7.90 -3.24 -1.67
CA LEU A 10 8.39 -2.48 -0.53
C LEU A 10 8.29 -3.31 0.74
N ASP A 11 9.40 -3.42 1.46
CA ASP A 11 9.39 -3.92 2.84
C ASP A 11 8.98 -2.78 3.78
N LEU A 12 7.80 -2.93 4.37
CA LEU A 12 7.22 -1.96 5.30
C LEU A 12 7.23 -2.46 6.75
N TRP A 13 7.84 -3.62 7.03
CA TRP A 13 7.90 -4.16 8.38
C TRP A 13 8.53 -3.15 9.35
N GLY A 14 7.78 -2.78 10.40
CA GLY A 14 8.19 -1.78 11.38
C GLY A 14 8.39 -0.36 10.84
N ARG A 15 8.05 -0.08 9.57
CA ARG A 15 8.18 1.26 8.99
C ARG A 15 6.95 2.11 9.27
N ARG A 16 7.19 3.36 9.66
CA ARG A 16 6.12 4.33 9.89
C ARG A 16 5.50 4.76 8.58
N VAL A 17 4.18 4.61 8.47
CA VAL A 17 3.39 5.00 7.30
C VAL A 17 2.25 5.93 7.73
N LEU A 18 2.06 7.00 6.97
CA LEU A 18 0.98 7.96 7.17
C LEU A 18 -0.20 7.64 6.24
N VAL A 19 -1.40 7.67 6.78
CA VAL A 19 -2.64 7.69 6.00
C VAL A 19 -3.37 9.00 6.33
N VAL A 20 -3.68 9.79 5.30
CA VAL A 20 -4.46 11.02 5.45
C VAL A 20 -5.84 10.77 4.88
N GLY A 21 -6.85 10.87 5.75
CA GLY A 21 -8.24 10.50 5.48
C GLY A 21 -8.72 9.37 6.38
N GLY A 22 -10.02 9.37 6.72
CA GLY A 22 -10.62 8.46 7.70
C GLY A 22 -11.81 7.64 7.16
N GLY A 23 -12.12 7.74 5.87
CA GLY A 23 -13.25 7.03 5.26
C GLY A 23 -12.94 5.58 4.89
N GLY A 24 -13.92 4.87 4.30
CA GLY A 24 -13.78 3.46 3.89
C GLY A 24 -12.66 3.22 2.85
N ALA A 25 -12.27 4.22 2.05
CA ALA A 25 -11.11 4.14 1.17
C ALA A 25 -9.81 4.07 1.98
N ALA A 26 -9.68 4.90 3.01
CA ALA A 26 -8.56 4.89 3.95
C ALA A 26 -8.48 3.56 4.71
N ALA A 27 -9.61 3.05 5.24
CA ALA A 27 -9.66 1.78 5.96
C ALA A 27 -9.11 0.60 5.14
N ARG A 28 -9.47 0.53 3.85
CA ARG A 28 -8.92 -0.50 2.95
C ARG A 28 -7.39 -0.38 2.76
N LYS A 29 -6.86 0.83 2.76
CA LYS A 29 -5.40 1.08 2.67
C LYS A 29 -4.71 0.71 3.98
N VAL A 30 -5.27 1.13 5.11
CA VAL A 30 -4.81 0.77 6.45
C VAL A 30 -4.69 -0.74 6.61
N ALA A 31 -5.75 -1.50 6.30
CA ALA A 31 -5.74 -2.95 6.38
C ALA A 31 -4.63 -3.59 5.50
N GLY A 32 -4.33 -3.01 4.34
CA GLY A 32 -3.24 -3.47 3.48
C GLY A 32 -1.85 -3.19 4.06
N LEU A 33 -1.69 -2.03 4.69
CA LEU A 33 -0.44 -1.59 5.31
C LEU A 33 -0.13 -2.38 6.59
N LEU A 34 -1.15 -2.63 7.43
CA LEU A 34 -1.02 -3.46 8.62
C LEU A 34 -0.60 -4.89 8.26
N ARG A 35 -1.21 -5.50 7.23
CA ARG A 35 -0.77 -6.80 6.71
C ARG A 35 0.68 -6.83 6.22
N ALA A 36 1.21 -5.70 5.79
CA ALA A 36 2.62 -5.55 5.42
C ALA A 36 3.54 -5.25 6.63
N GLY A 37 3.01 -5.29 7.85
CA GLY A 37 3.75 -5.03 9.08
C GLY A 37 4.12 -3.56 9.31
N ALA A 38 3.47 -2.63 8.62
CA ALA A 38 3.73 -1.20 8.80
C ALA A 38 3.17 -0.68 10.14
N VAL A 39 3.87 0.29 10.72
CA VAL A 39 3.36 1.09 11.85
C VAL A 39 2.52 2.23 11.29
N VAL A 40 1.20 2.07 11.35
CA VAL A 40 0.25 2.95 10.68
C VAL A 40 -0.19 4.09 11.60
N THR A 41 -0.08 5.31 11.10
CA THR A 41 -0.70 6.50 11.69
C THR A 41 -1.74 7.05 10.72
N VAL A 42 -2.95 7.28 11.20
CA VAL A 42 -4.03 7.92 10.46
C VAL A 42 -4.25 9.34 10.97
N VAL A 43 -4.37 10.29 10.06
CA VAL A 43 -4.72 11.69 10.36
C VAL A 43 -5.99 12.03 9.59
N ALA A 44 -7.07 12.27 10.32
CA ALA A 44 -8.37 12.67 9.80
C ALA A 44 -9.22 13.25 10.92
N PRO A 45 -10.07 14.28 10.68
CA PRO A 45 -10.99 14.80 11.69
C PRO A 45 -11.94 13.71 12.21
N ASP A 46 -12.44 12.86 11.31
CA ASP A 46 -13.33 11.74 11.60
C ASP A 46 -12.77 10.46 10.98
N ALA A 47 -13.09 9.31 11.58
CA ALA A 47 -12.70 8.00 11.05
C ALA A 47 -13.83 6.98 11.21
N VAL A 48 -13.91 6.07 10.23
CA VAL A 48 -14.80 4.91 10.32
C VAL A 48 -14.36 3.96 11.45
N PRO A 49 -15.27 3.15 12.02
CA PRO A 49 -14.95 2.25 13.14
C PRO A 49 -13.74 1.34 12.87
N GLU A 50 -13.56 0.87 11.64
CA GLU A 50 -12.43 0.02 11.22
C GLU A 50 -11.05 0.69 11.38
N ILE A 51 -11.03 2.00 11.57
CA ILE A 51 -9.81 2.78 11.87
C ILE A 51 -9.81 3.21 13.34
N ALA A 52 -10.95 3.74 13.82
CA ALA A 52 -11.02 4.36 15.13
C ALA A 52 -10.89 3.36 16.28
N GLU A 53 -11.35 2.12 16.07
CA GLU A 53 -11.38 1.05 17.06
C GLU A 53 -10.23 0.03 16.89
N ASP A 54 -9.42 0.16 15.84
CA ASP A 54 -8.30 -0.76 15.57
C ASP A 54 -7.12 -0.44 16.50
N PRO A 55 -6.71 -1.37 17.40
CA PRO A 55 -5.64 -1.14 18.36
C PRO A 55 -4.26 -0.98 17.72
N ASP A 56 -4.07 -1.46 16.50
CA ASP A 56 -2.80 -1.37 15.77
C ASP A 56 -2.67 -0.06 14.98
N VAL A 57 -3.71 0.79 15.00
CA VAL A 57 -3.76 2.07 14.31
C VAL A 57 -3.60 3.23 15.29
N ARG A 58 -2.64 4.11 15.03
CA ARG A 58 -2.58 5.39 15.76
C ARG A 58 -3.43 6.43 15.00
N TRP A 59 -4.66 6.63 15.42
CA TRP A 59 -5.50 7.67 14.84
C TRP A 59 -5.35 9.00 15.60
N HIS A 60 -5.16 10.08 14.82
CA HIS A 60 -5.21 11.46 15.29
C HIS A 60 -6.46 12.14 14.73
N ALA A 61 -7.44 12.40 15.58
CA ALA A 61 -8.71 13.08 15.26
C ALA A 61 -8.48 14.59 15.00
N ARG A 62 -7.87 14.92 13.85
CA ARG A 62 -7.56 16.29 13.42
C ARG A 62 -7.24 16.34 11.94
N GLU A 63 -7.19 17.53 11.39
CA GLU A 63 -6.69 17.78 10.03
C GLU A 63 -5.18 17.53 9.90
N TYR A 64 -4.74 17.31 8.65
CA TYR A 64 -3.34 17.21 8.29
C TYR A 64 -2.60 18.51 8.59
N ARG A 65 -1.38 18.42 9.11
CA ARG A 65 -0.49 19.55 9.35
C ARG A 65 0.62 19.57 8.32
N ARG A 66 0.85 20.74 7.73
CA ARG A 66 1.91 20.95 6.74
C ARG A 66 3.25 20.40 7.23
N GLY A 67 3.91 19.60 6.39
CA GLY A 67 5.24 19.04 6.64
C GLY A 67 5.27 17.80 7.53
N GLU A 68 4.15 17.38 8.15
CA GLU A 68 4.19 16.21 9.06
C GLU A 68 4.53 14.89 8.36
N VAL A 69 4.32 14.81 7.05
CA VAL A 69 4.69 13.64 6.23
C VAL A 69 6.18 13.30 6.31
N ALA A 70 7.04 14.27 6.57
CA ALA A 70 8.50 14.09 6.63
C ALA A 70 8.96 13.07 7.70
N SER A 71 8.11 12.77 8.69
CA SER A 71 8.39 11.78 9.72
C SER A 71 8.08 10.34 9.33
N TYR A 72 7.61 10.11 8.10
CA TYR A 72 7.13 8.81 7.62
C TYR A 72 7.93 8.31 6.42
N ARG A 73 7.92 7.00 6.18
CA ARG A 73 8.58 6.37 5.05
C ARG A 73 7.74 6.45 3.78
N LEU A 74 6.42 6.43 3.95
CA LEU A 74 5.42 6.39 2.90
C LEU A 74 4.18 7.13 3.38
N ALA A 75 3.45 7.76 2.47
CA ALA A 75 2.13 8.31 2.76
C ALA A 75 1.10 7.85 1.73
N VAL A 76 -0.11 7.60 2.21
CA VAL A 76 -1.29 7.34 1.39
C VAL A 76 -2.34 8.38 1.73
N VAL A 77 -2.80 9.10 0.72
CA VAL A 77 -3.83 10.12 0.86
C VAL A 77 -5.14 9.58 0.31
N ALA A 78 -6.15 9.52 1.13
CA ALA A 78 -7.47 8.97 0.83
C ALA A 78 -8.58 9.90 1.34
N THR A 79 -8.46 11.18 1.00
CA THR A 79 -9.44 12.24 1.27
C THR A 79 -9.98 12.79 -0.04
N ASP A 80 -11.20 13.30 -0.01
CA ASP A 80 -11.87 13.94 -1.15
C ASP A 80 -11.48 15.42 -1.29
N ASP A 81 -10.66 15.97 -0.38
CA ASP A 81 -10.18 17.34 -0.44
C ASP A 81 -8.92 17.46 -1.33
N PRO A 82 -9.04 18.04 -2.54
CA PRO A 82 -7.91 18.19 -3.45
C PRO A 82 -6.82 19.13 -2.91
N THR A 83 -7.16 20.03 -1.99
CA THR A 83 -6.19 20.96 -1.38
C THR A 83 -5.27 20.19 -0.44
N VAL A 84 -5.83 19.29 0.37
CA VAL A 84 -5.07 18.41 1.25
C VAL A 84 -4.21 17.46 0.41
N ASN A 85 -4.77 16.85 -0.64
CA ASN A 85 -4.04 15.94 -1.52
C ASN A 85 -2.80 16.62 -2.12
N ALA A 86 -2.97 17.83 -2.68
CA ALA A 86 -1.88 18.62 -3.25
C ALA A 86 -0.86 19.06 -2.19
N GLN A 87 -1.31 19.38 -0.97
CA GLN A 87 -0.41 19.78 0.12
C GLN A 87 0.47 18.61 0.58
N VAL A 88 -0.12 17.42 0.80
CA VAL A 88 0.64 16.23 1.22
C VAL A 88 1.64 15.80 0.13
N ALA A 89 1.25 15.91 -1.15
CA ALA A 89 2.15 15.60 -2.26
C ALA A 89 3.37 16.54 -2.30
N ARG A 90 3.15 17.88 -2.19
CA ARG A 90 4.25 18.85 -2.12
C ARG A 90 5.16 18.63 -0.93
N ASP A 91 4.58 18.36 0.24
CA ASP A 91 5.36 18.08 1.46
C ASP A 91 6.18 16.78 1.31
N GLY A 92 5.60 15.76 0.65
CA GLY A 92 6.28 14.50 0.37
C GLY A 92 7.46 14.66 -0.59
N ASP A 93 7.27 15.41 -1.68
CA ASP A 93 8.35 15.72 -2.62
C ASP A 93 9.50 16.46 -1.91
N GLY A 94 9.17 17.47 -1.10
CA GLY A 94 10.16 18.23 -0.34
C GLY A 94 10.91 17.40 0.71
N ALA A 95 10.30 16.32 1.21
CA ALA A 95 10.86 15.44 2.22
C ALA A 95 11.43 14.11 1.66
N ASN A 96 11.37 13.88 0.35
CA ASN A 96 11.71 12.61 -0.32
C ASN A 96 10.90 11.42 0.23
N VAL A 97 9.62 11.63 0.53
CA VAL A 97 8.67 10.61 0.97
C VAL A 97 7.77 10.23 -0.20
N PHE A 98 7.63 8.93 -0.46
CA PHE A 98 6.69 8.45 -1.47
C PHE A 98 5.23 8.72 -1.05
N VAL A 99 4.47 9.36 -1.94
CA VAL A 99 3.06 9.69 -1.72
C VAL A 99 2.19 9.03 -2.79
N ASN A 100 1.09 8.40 -2.37
CA ASN A 100 0.01 7.96 -3.24
C ASN A 100 -1.27 8.68 -2.84
N ALA A 101 -1.77 9.55 -3.70
CA ALA A 101 -3.08 10.19 -3.55
C ALA A 101 -4.11 9.34 -4.30
N ALA A 102 -5.11 8.80 -3.57
CA ALA A 102 -6.16 8.01 -4.17
C ALA A 102 -6.96 8.87 -5.16
N ASP A 103 -7.17 8.31 -6.36
CA ASP A 103 -7.92 8.93 -7.45
C ASP A 103 -7.34 10.27 -7.98
N ASP A 104 -6.10 10.61 -7.59
CA ASP A 104 -5.38 11.82 -8.04
C ASP A 104 -3.97 11.47 -8.56
N PRO A 105 -3.86 10.99 -9.82
CA PRO A 105 -2.58 10.58 -10.39
C PRO A 105 -1.53 11.68 -10.50
N ALA A 106 -1.95 12.94 -10.53
CA ALA A 106 -1.04 14.09 -10.62
C ALA A 106 -0.22 14.29 -9.33
N HIS A 107 -0.76 13.83 -8.21
CA HIS A 107 -0.15 13.94 -6.88
C HIS A 107 0.38 12.60 -6.35
N CYS A 108 0.67 11.65 -7.27
CA CYS A 108 1.23 10.35 -6.92
C CYS A 108 2.69 10.23 -7.34
N SER A 109 3.56 9.84 -6.42
CA SER A 109 4.93 9.40 -6.74
C SER A 109 5.02 7.89 -7.00
N PHE A 110 3.99 7.12 -6.66
CA PHE A 110 3.86 5.69 -6.96
C PHE A 110 2.40 5.28 -7.17
N ILE A 111 2.20 4.12 -7.80
CA ILE A 111 0.87 3.54 -8.06
C ILE A 111 0.72 2.26 -7.23
N LEU A 112 -0.47 2.05 -6.67
CA LEU A 112 -0.84 0.77 -6.09
C LEU A 112 -1.48 -0.11 -7.17
N PRO A 113 -0.83 -1.22 -7.57
CA PRO A 113 -1.37 -2.14 -8.57
C PRO A 113 -2.55 -2.95 -8.01
N ALA A 114 -3.30 -3.61 -8.89
CA ALA A 114 -4.19 -4.68 -8.47
C ALA A 114 -3.37 -5.90 -8.04
N VAL A 115 -3.79 -6.57 -6.94
CA VAL A 115 -2.99 -7.60 -6.27
C VAL A 115 -3.77 -8.90 -6.14
N VAL A 116 -3.10 -10.03 -6.41
CA VAL A 116 -3.49 -11.38 -5.98
C VAL A 116 -2.41 -11.89 -5.04
N ARG A 117 -2.82 -12.37 -3.87
CA ARG A 117 -1.91 -12.92 -2.85
C ARG A 117 -2.33 -14.35 -2.51
N ARG A 118 -1.35 -15.25 -2.48
CA ARG A 118 -1.46 -16.65 -2.03
C ARG A 118 -0.25 -16.96 -1.16
N GLY A 119 -0.40 -16.82 0.16
CA GLY A 119 0.76 -16.84 1.05
C GLY A 119 1.79 -15.79 0.61
N ASP A 120 3.04 -16.24 0.40
CA ASP A 120 4.15 -15.40 -0.05
C ASP A 120 4.17 -15.17 -1.57
N LEU A 121 3.37 -15.91 -2.35
CA LEU A 121 3.19 -15.63 -3.76
C LEU A 121 2.39 -14.34 -3.94
N LEU A 122 3.02 -13.34 -4.55
CA LEU A 122 2.43 -12.05 -4.86
C LEU A 122 2.43 -11.80 -6.36
N LEU A 123 1.23 -11.66 -6.94
CA LEU A 123 1.08 -11.25 -8.34
C LEU A 123 0.46 -9.84 -8.38
N THR A 124 1.04 -8.97 -9.18
CA THR A 124 0.56 -7.60 -9.34
C THR A 124 0.23 -7.29 -10.78
N VAL A 125 -0.84 -6.52 -10.99
CA VAL A 125 -1.28 -6.07 -12.31
C VAL A 125 -1.38 -4.56 -12.31
N SER A 126 -0.57 -3.93 -13.15
CA SER A 126 -0.62 -2.48 -13.39
C SER A 126 -0.84 -2.19 -14.87
N THR A 127 -1.65 -1.19 -15.14
CA THR A 127 -1.83 -0.62 -16.48
C THR A 127 -1.31 0.81 -16.55
N ASN A 128 -0.43 1.19 -15.61
CA ASN A 128 0.07 2.56 -15.45
C ASN A 128 -1.07 3.59 -15.29
N GLY A 129 -2.14 3.21 -14.58
CA GLY A 129 -3.32 4.04 -14.39
C GLY A 129 -4.24 4.17 -15.62
N ARG A 130 -3.86 3.60 -16.78
CA ARG A 130 -4.60 3.79 -18.04
C ARG A 130 -5.91 3.01 -18.11
N SER A 131 -6.01 1.87 -17.46
CA SER A 131 -7.23 1.05 -17.46
C SER A 131 -7.43 0.28 -16.15
N PRO A 132 -8.02 0.92 -15.12
CA PRO A 132 -8.36 0.24 -13.87
C PRO A 132 -9.32 -0.95 -14.08
N ALA A 133 -10.21 -0.85 -15.07
CA ALA A 133 -11.14 -1.92 -15.41
C ALA A 133 -10.41 -3.17 -15.93
N PHE A 134 -9.44 -2.98 -16.84
CA PHE A 134 -8.62 -4.08 -17.39
C PHE A 134 -7.72 -4.69 -16.30
N ALA A 135 -7.12 -3.87 -15.43
CA ALA A 135 -6.33 -4.37 -14.31
C ALA A 135 -7.18 -5.25 -13.37
N ARG A 136 -8.41 -4.83 -13.04
CA ARG A 136 -9.35 -5.64 -12.23
C ARG A 136 -9.77 -6.92 -12.93
N TRP A 137 -10.05 -6.87 -14.24
CA TRP A 137 -10.41 -8.04 -15.02
C TRP A 137 -9.26 -9.07 -15.04
N THR A 138 -8.04 -8.62 -15.35
CA THR A 138 -6.83 -9.47 -15.34
C THR A 138 -6.58 -10.07 -13.95
N ARG A 139 -6.70 -9.28 -12.88
CA ARG A 139 -6.59 -9.76 -11.51
C ARG A 139 -7.55 -10.92 -11.23
N ARG A 140 -8.84 -10.81 -11.61
CA ARG A 140 -9.83 -11.89 -11.43
C ARG A 140 -9.44 -13.16 -12.18
N ARG A 141 -8.88 -13.02 -13.38
CA ARG A 141 -8.38 -14.18 -14.16
C ARG A 141 -7.20 -14.84 -13.43
N LEU A 142 -6.28 -14.06 -12.91
CA LEU A 142 -5.16 -14.57 -12.12
C LEU A 142 -5.64 -15.24 -10.83
N GLU A 143 -6.64 -14.71 -10.16
CA GLU A 143 -7.23 -15.31 -8.97
C GLU A 143 -7.81 -16.72 -9.22
N SER A 144 -8.37 -16.94 -10.40
CA SER A 144 -8.90 -18.26 -10.78
C SER A 144 -7.80 -19.24 -11.20
N LEU A 145 -6.67 -18.75 -11.74
CA LEU A 145 -5.53 -19.57 -12.14
C LEU A 145 -4.65 -19.95 -10.95
N PHE A 146 -4.41 -18.99 -10.07
CA PHE A 146 -3.57 -19.16 -8.88
C PHE A 146 -4.44 -19.40 -7.64
N THR A 147 -4.69 -20.66 -7.34
CA THR A 147 -5.46 -21.10 -6.17
C THR A 147 -4.62 -20.98 -4.88
N PRO A 148 -5.21 -21.07 -3.67
CA PRO A 148 -4.45 -21.07 -2.41
C PRO A 148 -3.28 -22.04 -2.38
N GLY A 149 -3.44 -23.27 -2.91
CA GLY A 149 -2.38 -24.26 -2.97
C GLY A 149 -1.09 -23.84 -3.69
N HIS A 150 -1.12 -22.79 -4.52
CA HIS A 150 0.11 -22.26 -5.11
C HIS A 150 0.97 -21.50 -4.08
N GLY A 151 0.38 -20.98 -3.01
CA GLY A 151 1.13 -20.47 -1.85
C GLY A 151 1.89 -21.60 -1.16
N ASP A 152 1.20 -22.71 -0.90
CA ASP A 152 1.79 -23.89 -0.24
C ASP A 152 2.99 -24.44 -1.03
N VAL A 153 2.95 -24.37 -2.36
CA VAL A 153 4.08 -24.75 -3.22
C VAL A 153 5.30 -23.86 -2.98
N VAL A 154 5.10 -22.55 -2.78
CA VAL A 154 6.21 -21.63 -2.48
C VAL A 154 6.87 -21.99 -1.15
N ASP A 155 6.08 -22.33 -0.14
CA ASP A 155 6.59 -22.74 1.17
C ASP A 155 7.41 -24.03 1.09
N VAL A 156 6.92 -25.04 0.36
CA VAL A 156 7.64 -26.31 0.12
C VAL A 156 8.97 -26.06 -0.61
N LEU A 157 8.95 -25.24 -1.67
CA LEU A 157 10.16 -24.94 -2.43
C LEU A 157 11.18 -24.13 -1.61
N SER A 158 10.72 -23.26 -0.72
CA SER A 158 11.59 -22.55 0.21
C SER A 158 12.28 -23.52 1.18
N GLY A 159 11.54 -24.46 1.77
CA GLY A 159 12.10 -25.50 2.66
C GLY A 159 13.18 -26.33 1.97
N ILE A 160 12.90 -26.83 0.76
CA ILE A 160 13.87 -27.60 -0.04
C ILE A 160 15.14 -26.78 -0.32
N ARG A 161 14.99 -25.49 -0.67
CA ARG A 161 16.12 -24.61 -0.93
C ARG A 161 16.99 -24.44 0.32
N ASP A 162 16.38 -24.33 1.49
CA ASP A 162 17.11 -24.14 2.75
C ASP A 162 17.86 -25.43 3.14
N GLU A 163 17.24 -26.60 3.00
CA GLU A 163 17.90 -27.90 3.18
C GLU A 163 19.12 -28.10 2.25
N VAL A 164 18.97 -27.72 0.97
CA VAL A 164 20.08 -27.81 0.00
C VAL A 164 21.23 -26.86 0.37
N ARG A 165 20.91 -25.65 0.86
CA ARG A 165 21.93 -24.71 1.31
C ARG A 165 22.71 -25.21 2.54
N GLU A 166 22.00 -25.81 3.52
CA GLU A 166 22.62 -26.37 4.70
C GLU A 166 23.52 -27.58 4.36
N ALA A 167 23.14 -28.36 3.34
CA ALA A 167 23.91 -29.52 2.91
C ALA A 167 25.15 -29.18 2.08
N HIS A 168 25.23 -28.01 1.46
CA HIS A 168 26.29 -27.63 0.51
C HIS A 168 27.03 -26.32 0.89
N GLY A 169 26.70 -25.67 2.01
CA GLY A 169 27.36 -24.49 2.55
C GLY A 169 28.33 -24.82 3.62
#